data_bab667918abb8de4b37b2b001df56086
#
_entry.id   bab667918abb8de4b37b2b001df56086
#
_cell.length_a   1.000
_cell.length_b   1.000
_cell.length_c   1.000
_cell.angle_alpha   90.00
_cell.angle_beta   90.00
_cell.angle_gamma   90.00
#
_symmetry.space_group_name_H-M   'P 1'
#
loop_
_entity.id
_entity.type
_entity.pdbx_description
1 polymer ?
#
loop_
_entity_poly.entity_id
_entity_poly.type
_entity_poly.pdbx_seq_one_letter_code
_entity_poly.pdbx_strand_id
1 'polypeptide(L)'
;MKKSFIVWMGIALMMAAGMSSCSSDDEEKATDYDYLYHVSYFDQDPNLNKQQGYWYDETFIGLTPQKEPPYYLVAIWDSEEGEKALNYIVGKKDGVILNRYDLEGGNRVLLVSNKYISCPYLYISSSYTTNNIIEGDYIRICNMIIVKMKEGKSAEPIATKYAHSLKPNIEETKLSKTVVFDCILNTSYEVLQLAEEINQRDDVEWAEPNMWIPFHTYSRTRH
;
A
#
# COMPACT_ATOMS: atom_id res chain seq x y z
N MET A 1 -33.65 -39.39 -25.45
CA MET A 1 -32.51 -38.46 -25.46
C MET A 1 -33.00 -37.01 -25.58
N LYS A 2 -33.47 -36.39 -24.51
CA LYS A 2 -33.86 -34.97 -24.44
C LYS A 2 -34.05 -34.61 -22.96
N LYS A 3 -33.00 -34.55 -22.16
CA LYS A 3 -33.05 -34.05 -20.77
C LYS A 3 -31.69 -33.52 -20.25
N SER A 4 -30.85 -32.96 -21.11
CA SER A 4 -29.54 -32.47 -20.64
C SER A 4 -29.20 -30.99 -20.99
N PHE A 5 -30.15 -30.22 -21.54
CA PHE A 5 -29.86 -28.88 -22.03
C PHE A 5 -30.41 -27.75 -21.16
N ILE A 6 -31.19 -28.07 -20.11
CA ILE A 6 -31.83 -27.03 -19.27
C ILE A 6 -31.03 -26.70 -18.01
N VAL A 7 -30.07 -27.55 -17.60
CA VAL A 7 -29.33 -27.38 -16.36
C VAL A 7 -28.15 -26.40 -16.53
N TRP A 8 -27.66 -26.17 -17.73
CA TRP A 8 -26.51 -25.26 -17.97
C TRP A 8 -26.89 -23.80 -18.16
N MET A 9 -28.16 -23.47 -18.36
CA MET A 9 -28.62 -22.10 -18.51
C MET A 9 -28.97 -21.41 -17.16
N GLY A 10 -29.13 -22.21 -16.09
CA GLY A 10 -29.43 -21.69 -14.75
C GLY A 10 -28.21 -21.20 -13.95
N ILE A 11 -27.01 -21.66 -14.31
CA ILE A 11 -25.78 -21.32 -13.54
C ILE A 11 -25.16 -20.01 -14.05
N ALA A 12 -25.37 -19.66 -15.31
CA ALA A 12 -24.84 -18.42 -15.88
C ALA A 12 -25.61 -17.15 -15.44
N LEU A 13 -26.82 -17.28 -14.89
CA LEU A 13 -27.64 -16.13 -14.46
C LEU A 13 -27.46 -15.79 -12.96
N MET A 14 -26.84 -16.66 -12.17
CA MET A 14 -26.60 -16.38 -10.74
C MET A 14 -25.25 -15.74 -10.43
N MET A 15 -24.36 -15.61 -11.41
CA MET A 15 -23.07 -14.92 -11.21
C MET A 15 -23.11 -13.41 -11.53
N ALA A 16 -24.23 -12.90 -12.06
CA ALA A 16 -24.37 -11.48 -12.35
C ALA A 16 -25.07 -10.66 -11.24
N ALA A 17 -25.53 -11.31 -10.16
CA ALA A 17 -26.29 -10.63 -9.09
C ALA A 17 -25.50 -10.52 -7.77
N GLY A 18 -24.23 -10.89 -7.75
CA GLY A 18 -23.39 -10.90 -6.53
C GLY A 18 -22.38 -9.77 -6.39
N MET A 19 -22.38 -8.78 -7.28
CA MET A 19 -21.49 -7.63 -7.18
C MET A 19 -22.26 -6.31 -6.95
N SER A 20 -23.31 -6.36 -6.17
CA SER A 20 -23.98 -5.16 -5.68
C SER A 20 -24.19 -5.30 -4.19
N SER A 21 -23.11 -5.41 -3.44
CA SER A 21 -23.12 -5.10 -2.03
C SER A 21 -22.44 -3.77 -1.89
N CYS A 22 -23.26 -2.77 -1.92
CA CYS A 22 -23.04 -1.45 -1.38
C CYS A 22 -22.28 -1.52 -0.05
N SER A 23 -21.09 -1.05 -0.03
CA SER A 23 -20.71 -0.18 1.05
C SER A 23 -20.95 1.23 0.55
N SER A 24 -22.10 1.75 0.84
CA SER A 24 -22.37 3.16 0.93
C SER A 24 -21.62 3.66 2.15
N ASP A 25 -20.37 3.99 2.01
CA ASP A 25 -19.67 4.73 3.04
C ASP A 25 -18.73 5.66 2.28
N ASP A 26 -19.05 6.93 2.34
CA ASP A 26 -18.26 8.16 2.22
C ASP A 26 -16.86 7.96 1.58
N GLU A 27 -16.80 7.35 0.39
CA GLU A 27 -15.60 7.42 -0.44
C GLU A 27 -15.42 8.89 -0.79
N GLU A 28 -14.42 9.50 -0.18
CA GLU A 28 -14.02 10.86 -0.52
C GLU A 28 -13.69 10.88 -2.01
N LYS A 29 -14.54 11.58 -2.77
CA LYS A 29 -14.39 11.64 -4.22
C LYS A 29 -13.17 12.47 -4.58
N ALA A 30 -12.46 12.05 -5.61
CA ALA A 30 -11.39 12.84 -6.18
C ALA A 30 -11.92 14.21 -6.58
N THR A 31 -11.24 15.28 -6.14
CA THR A 31 -11.59 16.66 -6.44
C THR A 31 -11.10 17.08 -7.82
N ASP A 32 -10.13 16.36 -8.37
CA ASP A 32 -9.59 16.52 -9.72
C ASP A 32 -9.16 15.15 -10.23
N TYR A 33 -9.39 14.86 -11.51
CA TYR A 33 -9.06 13.59 -12.14
C TYR A 33 -8.41 13.83 -13.49
N ASP A 34 -7.25 13.20 -13.69
CA ASP A 34 -6.53 13.27 -14.94
C ASP A 34 -6.64 11.95 -15.72
N TYR A 35 -7.28 12.02 -16.87
CA TYR A 35 -7.57 10.85 -17.70
C TYR A 35 -6.34 10.22 -18.35
N LEU A 36 -5.24 10.96 -18.53
CA LEU A 36 -4.09 10.45 -19.26
C LEU A 36 -3.39 9.29 -18.54
N TYR A 37 -3.26 9.41 -17.20
CA TYR A 37 -2.64 8.37 -16.37
C TYR A 37 -3.57 7.94 -15.22
N HIS A 38 -4.86 8.21 -15.32
CA HIS A 38 -5.83 7.89 -14.26
C HIS A 38 -5.44 8.42 -12.88
N VAL A 39 -4.84 9.61 -12.86
CA VAL A 39 -4.40 10.25 -11.63
C VAL A 39 -5.60 10.91 -10.95
N SER A 40 -5.77 10.62 -9.67
CA SER A 40 -6.78 11.24 -8.82
C SER A 40 -6.14 12.12 -7.77
N TYR A 41 -6.71 13.29 -7.55
CA TYR A 41 -6.26 14.27 -6.56
C TYR A 41 -7.38 14.48 -5.54
N PHE A 42 -7.07 14.28 -4.27
CA PHE A 42 -8.00 14.39 -3.16
C PHE A 42 -7.56 15.54 -2.24
N ASP A 43 -8.50 16.21 -1.60
CA ASP A 43 -8.18 17.21 -0.58
C ASP A 43 -7.60 16.55 0.67
N GLN A 44 -7.99 15.30 0.96
CA GLN A 44 -7.45 14.49 2.06
C GLN A 44 -7.15 13.06 1.59
N ASP A 45 -6.41 12.31 2.41
CA ASP A 45 -6.24 10.86 2.20
C ASP A 45 -7.61 10.17 2.29
N PRO A 46 -8.08 9.48 1.24
CA PRO A 46 -9.36 8.78 1.26
C PRO A 46 -9.50 7.73 2.39
N ASN A 47 -8.38 7.31 2.96
CA ASN A 47 -8.33 6.34 4.05
C ASN A 47 -8.11 6.97 5.42
N LEU A 48 -8.15 8.32 5.53
CA LEU A 48 -7.84 9.06 6.74
C LEU A 48 -8.66 8.60 7.96
N ASN A 49 -9.93 8.30 7.77
CA ASN A 49 -10.87 7.91 8.83
C ASN A 49 -10.91 6.41 9.10
N LYS A 50 -10.15 5.61 8.33
CA LYS A 50 -10.08 4.16 8.53
C LYS A 50 -9.01 3.85 9.57
N GLN A 51 -9.26 2.82 10.38
CA GLN A 51 -8.24 2.34 11.31
C GLN A 51 -7.05 1.81 10.51
N GLN A 52 -5.85 2.32 10.82
CA GLN A 52 -4.62 1.95 10.16
C GLN A 52 -3.59 1.56 11.23
N GLY A 53 -2.82 0.52 10.96
CA GLY A 53 -1.81 0.04 11.88
C GLY A 53 -1.33 -1.35 11.49
N TYR A 54 -0.47 -1.93 12.32
CA TYR A 54 0.06 -3.27 12.14
C TYR A 54 0.29 -3.93 13.49
N TRP A 55 0.39 -5.25 13.50
CA TRP A 55 0.68 -6.02 14.70
C TRP A 55 2.19 -6.24 14.82
N TYR A 56 2.70 -5.98 16.01
CA TYR A 56 4.08 -6.27 16.40
C TYR A 56 4.08 -6.89 17.79
N ASP A 57 4.62 -8.10 17.91
CA ASP A 57 4.71 -8.84 19.17
C ASP A 57 3.39 -8.81 19.99
N GLU A 58 2.31 -9.27 19.37
CA GLU A 58 0.95 -9.31 19.93
C GLU A 58 0.34 -7.93 20.26
N THR A 59 1.04 -6.85 19.94
CA THR A 59 0.58 -5.48 20.19
C THR A 59 0.18 -4.80 18.89
N PHE A 60 -1.01 -4.22 18.83
CA PHE A 60 -1.42 -3.40 17.69
C PHE A 60 -0.79 -2.00 17.75
N ILE A 61 0.01 -1.66 16.77
CA ILE A 61 0.63 -0.35 16.62
C ILE A 61 -0.24 0.50 15.69
N GLY A 62 -0.98 1.42 16.29
CA GLY A 62 -1.82 2.36 15.53
C GLY A 62 -0.97 3.37 14.77
N LEU A 63 -1.31 3.58 13.51
CA LEU A 63 -0.71 4.57 12.62
C LEU A 63 -1.72 5.68 12.34
N THR A 64 -1.27 6.91 12.45
CA THR A 64 -2.08 8.09 12.11
C THR A 64 -1.54 8.69 10.82
N PRO A 65 -2.29 8.65 9.70
CA PRO A 65 -1.86 9.29 8.46
C PRO A 65 -1.86 10.81 8.61
N GLN A 66 -1.03 11.47 7.80
CA GLN A 66 -0.98 12.92 7.75
C GLN A 66 -2.33 13.49 7.30
N LYS A 67 -2.89 14.41 8.08
CA LYS A 67 -4.27 14.92 7.89
C LYS A 67 -4.35 16.15 6.98
N GLU A 68 -3.29 16.96 6.97
CA GLU A 68 -3.30 18.27 6.33
C GLU A 68 -2.11 18.45 5.39
N PRO A 69 -2.29 19.23 4.31
CA PRO A 69 -1.20 19.56 3.42
C PRO A 69 -0.14 20.47 4.11
N PRO A 70 1.09 20.51 3.59
CA PRO A 70 1.51 19.74 2.43
C PRO A 70 1.68 18.25 2.76
N TYR A 71 1.16 17.37 1.90
CA TYR A 71 1.35 15.93 2.06
C TYR A 71 2.74 15.51 1.62
N TYR A 72 3.38 14.69 2.46
CA TYR A 72 4.66 14.06 2.15
C TYR A 72 4.39 12.60 1.75
N LEU A 73 4.37 12.35 0.45
CA LEU A 73 4.02 11.06 -0.14
C LEU A 73 5.26 10.38 -0.72
N VAL A 74 5.45 9.10 -0.47
CA VAL A 74 6.48 8.33 -1.18
C VAL A 74 5.82 7.62 -2.35
N ALA A 75 6.29 7.89 -3.56
CA ALA A 75 5.91 7.17 -4.76
C ALA A 75 6.99 6.15 -5.11
N ILE A 76 6.57 4.90 -5.39
CA ILE A 76 7.43 3.80 -5.81
C ILE A 76 6.86 3.24 -7.12
N TRP A 77 7.74 2.87 -8.06
CA TRP A 77 7.35 2.26 -9.33
C TRP A 77 8.36 1.21 -9.77
N ASP A 78 7.91 0.27 -10.59
CA ASP A 78 8.71 -0.81 -11.16
C ASP A 78 8.57 -0.94 -12.69
N SER A 79 7.77 -0.05 -13.31
CA SER A 79 7.45 -0.07 -14.73
C SER A 79 7.77 1.26 -15.44
N GLU A 80 7.91 1.19 -16.75
CA GLU A 80 8.08 2.38 -17.61
C GLU A 80 6.82 3.28 -17.56
N GLU A 81 5.64 2.67 -17.46
CA GLU A 81 4.37 3.39 -17.31
C GLU A 81 4.34 4.16 -15.98
N GLY A 82 4.83 3.58 -14.90
CA GLY A 82 4.96 4.25 -13.60
C GLY A 82 5.90 5.45 -13.67
N GLU A 83 7.04 5.32 -14.35
CA GLU A 83 7.97 6.44 -14.54
C GLU A 83 7.35 7.57 -15.38
N LYS A 84 6.64 7.22 -16.45
CA LYS A 84 5.91 8.19 -17.27
C LYS A 84 4.82 8.90 -16.48
N ALA A 85 4.04 8.16 -15.70
CA ALA A 85 3.00 8.71 -14.83
C ALA A 85 3.59 9.66 -13.78
N LEU A 86 4.68 9.28 -13.13
CA LEU A 86 5.39 10.14 -12.18
C LEU A 86 5.88 11.44 -12.83
N ASN A 87 6.54 11.33 -13.98
CA ASN A 87 7.06 12.50 -14.69
C ASN A 87 5.92 13.42 -15.15
N TYR A 88 4.78 12.85 -15.53
CA TYR A 88 3.57 13.61 -15.85
C TYR A 88 3.05 14.36 -14.62
N ILE A 89 2.88 13.68 -13.48
CA ILE A 89 2.42 14.28 -12.22
C ILE A 89 3.34 15.45 -11.82
N VAL A 90 4.65 15.23 -11.84
CA VAL A 90 5.64 16.26 -11.47
C VAL A 90 5.67 17.43 -12.47
N GLY A 91 5.38 17.17 -13.74
CA GLY A 91 5.32 18.19 -14.81
C GLY A 91 4.02 19.02 -14.79
N LYS A 92 2.97 18.57 -14.13
CA LYS A 92 1.67 19.24 -14.06
C LYS A 92 1.78 20.48 -13.18
N LYS A 93 1.53 21.68 -13.77
CA LYS A 93 1.70 22.97 -13.06
C LYS A 93 0.41 23.52 -12.46
N ASP A 94 -0.77 23.03 -12.88
CA ASP A 94 -2.04 23.64 -12.53
C ASP A 94 -2.66 23.00 -11.28
N GLY A 95 -2.65 23.74 -10.17
CA GLY A 95 -3.41 23.44 -8.96
C GLY A 95 -2.73 22.50 -7.96
N VAL A 96 -1.62 21.85 -8.31
CA VAL A 96 -0.87 20.98 -7.39
C VAL A 96 0.56 21.47 -7.29
N ILE A 97 0.98 21.86 -6.09
CA ILE A 97 2.39 22.19 -5.81
C ILE A 97 3.09 20.87 -5.51
N LEU A 98 3.94 20.42 -6.42
CA LEU A 98 4.70 19.19 -6.31
C LEU A 98 6.19 19.50 -6.33
N ASN A 99 6.90 18.97 -5.32
CA ASN A 99 8.34 18.90 -5.31
C ASN A 99 8.76 17.44 -5.32
N ARG A 100 9.69 17.09 -6.19
CA ARG A 100 10.29 15.76 -6.27
C ARG A 100 11.65 15.77 -5.58
N TYR A 101 11.84 14.84 -4.65
CA TYR A 101 13.13 14.55 -4.05
C TYR A 101 13.45 13.08 -4.28
N ASP A 102 14.56 12.80 -4.96
CA ASP A 102 15.00 11.42 -5.18
C ASP A 102 15.48 10.82 -3.85
N LEU A 103 15.05 9.60 -3.57
CA LEU A 103 15.41 8.86 -2.38
C LEU A 103 16.42 7.77 -2.73
N GLU A 104 17.35 7.47 -1.81
CA GLU A 104 18.29 6.37 -1.99
C GLU A 104 17.55 5.03 -2.10
N GLY A 105 18.08 4.14 -2.94
CA GLY A 105 17.63 2.74 -3.06
C GLY A 105 16.56 2.47 -4.10
N GLY A 106 16.65 3.06 -5.29
CA GLY A 106 15.90 2.65 -6.46
C GLY A 106 14.78 3.58 -6.90
N ASN A 107 13.78 3.03 -7.57
CA ASN A 107 12.68 3.75 -8.20
C ASN A 107 11.69 4.30 -7.17
N ARG A 108 12.13 5.24 -6.35
CA ARG A 108 11.30 5.88 -5.33
C ARG A 108 11.65 7.35 -5.16
N VAL A 109 10.63 8.14 -4.90
CA VAL A 109 10.77 9.58 -4.68
C VAL A 109 9.87 10.04 -3.55
N LEU A 110 10.26 11.09 -2.87
CA LEU A 110 9.39 11.87 -2.00
C LEU A 110 8.70 12.94 -2.85
N LEU A 111 7.38 12.93 -2.82
CA LEU A 111 6.55 13.98 -3.40
C LEU A 111 6.02 14.86 -2.27
N VAL A 112 6.06 16.17 -2.47
CA VAL A 112 5.43 17.15 -1.58
C VAL A 112 4.31 17.82 -2.35
N SER A 113 3.06 17.65 -1.90
CA SER A 113 1.87 18.10 -2.62
C SER A 113 0.83 18.71 -1.69
N ASN A 114 0.08 19.70 -2.19
CA ASN A 114 -1.07 20.24 -1.48
C ASN A 114 -2.33 19.37 -1.58
N LYS A 115 -2.27 18.29 -2.36
CA LYS A 115 -3.34 17.29 -2.47
C LYS A 115 -2.78 15.90 -2.30
N TYR A 116 -3.59 15.00 -1.76
CA TYR A 116 -3.29 13.58 -1.77
C TYR A 116 -3.41 13.06 -3.22
N ILE A 117 -2.48 12.20 -3.62
CA ILE A 117 -2.39 11.70 -4.99
C ILE A 117 -2.60 10.19 -4.98
N SER A 118 -3.41 9.69 -5.91
CA SER A 118 -3.55 8.28 -6.23
C SER A 118 -3.34 8.05 -7.72
N CYS A 119 -2.61 7.00 -8.08
CA CYS A 119 -2.33 6.64 -9.46
C CYS A 119 -2.15 5.11 -9.57
N PRO A 120 -2.83 4.42 -10.51
CA PRO A 120 -2.76 2.97 -10.62
C PRO A 120 -1.40 2.43 -11.09
N TYR A 121 -0.53 3.30 -11.62
CA TYR A 121 0.82 2.93 -12.06
C TYR A 121 1.90 3.18 -11.00
N LEU A 122 1.50 3.71 -9.84
CA LEU A 122 2.40 4.05 -8.75
C LEU A 122 1.88 3.46 -7.44
N TYR A 123 2.77 2.89 -6.66
CA TYR A 123 2.49 2.71 -5.25
C TYR A 123 2.68 4.04 -4.53
N ILE A 124 1.66 4.50 -3.83
CA ILE A 124 1.70 5.76 -3.06
C ILE A 124 1.58 5.45 -1.57
N SER A 125 2.61 5.81 -0.82
CA SER A 125 2.61 5.71 0.64
C SER A 125 2.39 7.06 1.28
N SER A 126 1.38 7.13 2.15
CA SER A 126 1.19 8.24 3.08
C SER A 126 2.34 8.31 4.09
N SER A 127 2.54 9.48 4.68
CA SER A 127 3.37 9.65 5.86
C SER A 127 2.52 9.42 7.11
N TYR A 128 3.03 8.61 8.04
CA TYR A 128 2.34 8.24 9.26
C TYR A 128 3.12 8.67 10.48
N THR A 129 2.39 8.97 11.55
CA THR A 129 2.95 9.15 12.89
C THR A 129 2.46 8.04 13.80
N THR A 130 3.21 7.74 14.86
CA THR A 130 2.78 6.88 15.96
C THR A 130 3.08 7.59 17.28
N ASN A 131 2.46 7.13 18.36
CA ASN A 131 2.72 7.65 19.71
C ASN A 131 4.17 7.42 20.21
N ASN A 132 4.93 6.57 19.51
CA ASN A 132 6.28 6.16 19.89
C ASN A 132 7.38 6.85 19.07
N ILE A 133 7.03 7.74 18.16
CA ILE A 133 7.98 8.44 17.28
C ILE A 133 8.18 9.87 17.80
N ILE A 134 9.43 10.33 17.70
CA ILE A 134 9.80 11.70 18.04
C ILE A 134 9.04 12.66 17.13
N GLU A 135 8.54 13.74 17.69
CA GLU A 135 7.79 14.76 16.97
C GLU A 135 8.57 15.23 15.73
N GLY A 136 7.92 15.15 14.58
CA GLY A 136 8.51 15.51 13.28
C GLY A 136 9.02 14.33 12.44
N ASP A 137 9.10 13.11 13.00
CA ASP A 137 9.45 11.92 12.24
C ASP A 137 8.20 11.25 11.68
N TYR A 138 8.34 10.71 10.47
CA TYR A 138 7.27 9.99 9.80
C TYR A 138 7.71 8.58 9.44
N ILE A 139 6.81 7.62 9.67
CA ILE A 139 6.91 6.27 9.10
C ILE A 139 6.30 6.29 7.70
N ARG A 140 6.89 5.54 6.79
CA ARG A 140 6.35 5.26 5.46
C ARG A 140 6.33 3.76 5.23
N ILE A 141 5.20 3.28 4.77
CA ILE A 141 5.03 1.85 4.48
C ILE A 141 5.61 1.60 3.09
N CYS A 142 6.51 0.63 2.97
CA CYS A 142 7.00 0.15 1.68
C CYS A 142 5.97 -0.78 1.03
N ASN A 143 6.11 -1.01 -0.27
CA ASN A 143 5.28 -1.97 -1.01
C ASN A 143 5.75 -3.43 -0.79
N MET A 144 6.05 -3.79 0.44
CA MET A 144 6.52 -5.12 0.84
C MET A 144 5.90 -5.56 2.15
N ILE A 145 5.70 -6.88 2.28
CA ILE A 145 5.27 -7.53 3.53
C ILE A 145 6.32 -8.57 3.91
N ILE A 146 6.72 -8.56 5.18
CA ILE A 146 7.63 -9.51 5.78
C ILE A 146 6.80 -10.51 6.58
N VAL A 147 6.99 -11.80 6.32
CA VAL A 147 6.22 -12.88 6.93
C VAL A 147 7.15 -13.88 7.59
N LYS A 148 6.91 -14.17 8.86
CA LYS A 148 7.51 -15.30 9.56
C LYS A 148 6.52 -16.45 9.67
N MET A 149 6.88 -17.58 9.11
CA MET A 149 6.07 -18.79 9.19
C MET A 149 6.31 -19.51 10.51
N LYS A 150 5.28 -20.16 11.05
CA LYS A 150 5.46 -21.11 12.17
C LYS A 150 6.37 -22.26 11.76
N GLU A 151 7.04 -22.88 12.73
CA GLU A 151 7.98 -23.97 12.47
C GLU A 151 7.34 -25.08 11.63
N GLY A 152 8.06 -25.51 10.59
CA GLY A 152 7.61 -26.55 9.65
C GLY A 152 6.51 -26.13 8.68
N LYS A 153 6.12 -24.85 8.65
CA LYS A 153 5.13 -24.31 7.69
C LYS A 153 5.82 -23.66 6.49
N SER A 154 5.15 -23.71 5.34
CA SER A 154 5.58 -23.11 4.08
C SER A 154 4.79 -21.85 3.77
N ALA A 155 5.43 -20.88 3.12
CA ALA A 155 4.78 -19.68 2.63
C ALA A 155 4.06 -19.87 1.27
N GLU A 156 4.16 -21.05 0.64
CA GLU A 156 3.53 -21.34 -0.65
C GLU A 156 2.00 -21.14 -0.64
N PRO A 157 1.26 -21.52 0.42
CA PRO A 157 -0.18 -21.24 0.50
C PRO A 157 -0.50 -19.74 0.50
N ILE A 158 0.37 -18.89 1.06
CA ILE A 158 0.23 -17.44 1.01
C ILE A 158 0.46 -16.94 -0.41
N ALA A 159 1.59 -17.32 -1.02
CA ALA A 159 1.92 -16.95 -2.39
C ALA A 159 0.82 -17.36 -3.38
N THR A 160 0.20 -18.54 -3.19
CA THR A 160 -0.88 -19.02 -4.04
C THR A 160 -2.19 -18.24 -3.81
N LYS A 161 -2.60 -18.08 -2.55
CA LYS A 161 -3.87 -17.39 -2.22
C LYS A 161 -3.87 -15.94 -2.68
N TYR A 162 -2.74 -15.25 -2.52
CA TYR A 162 -2.61 -13.82 -2.81
C TYR A 162 -1.78 -13.51 -4.06
N ALA A 163 -1.71 -14.44 -5.02
CA ALA A 163 -0.88 -14.32 -6.23
C ALA A 163 -1.17 -13.06 -7.09
N HIS A 164 -2.37 -12.47 -6.96
CA HIS A 164 -2.75 -11.23 -7.64
C HIS A 164 -2.26 -9.96 -6.90
N SER A 165 -1.88 -10.11 -5.63
CA SER A 165 -1.45 -8.98 -4.77
C SER A 165 -0.01 -9.11 -4.28
N LEU A 166 0.58 -10.31 -4.36
CA LEU A 166 1.91 -10.59 -3.83
C LEU A 166 2.78 -11.33 -4.83
N LYS A 167 4.07 -11.00 -4.83
CA LYS A 167 5.15 -11.76 -5.49
C LYS A 167 6.22 -12.10 -4.45
N PRO A 168 6.70 -13.36 -4.36
CA PRO A 168 7.84 -13.69 -3.50
C PRO A 168 9.09 -12.92 -3.92
N ASN A 169 9.70 -12.22 -2.97
CA ASN A 169 10.99 -11.55 -3.18
C ASN A 169 12.12 -12.48 -2.76
N ILE A 170 12.72 -13.17 -3.74
CA ILE A 170 13.72 -14.20 -3.49
C ILE A 170 15.02 -13.61 -2.93
N GLU A 171 15.42 -12.43 -3.36
CA GLU A 171 16.67 -11.79 -2.93
C GLU A 171 16.59 -11.39 -1.46
N GLU A 172 15.55 -10.70 -1.05
CA GLU A 172 15.33 -10.31 0.34
C GLU A 172 15.08 -11.52 1.24
N THR A 173 14.38 -12.54 0.76
CA THR A 173 14.14 -13.79 1.51
C THR A 173 15.45 -14.55 1.80
N LYS A 174 16.44 -14.48 0.92
CA LYS A 174 17.76 -15.09 1.17
C LYS A 174 18.55 -14.38 2.27
N LEU A 175 18.32 -13.09 2.46
CA LEU A 175 19.04 -12.27 3.44
C LEU A 175 18.41 -12.36 4.84
N SER A 176 17.17 -12.79 4.95
CA SER A 176 16.42 -12.88 6.20
C SER A 176 16.00 -14.31 6.53
N LYS A 177 15.63 -14.57 7.80
CA LYS A 177 14.99 -15.83 8.22
C LYS A 177 13.48 -15.82 8.01
N THR A 178 12.98 -14.84 7.31
CA THR A 178 11.57 -14.58 7.02
C THR A 178 11.36 -14.64 5.52
N VAL A 179 10.12 -14.77 5.09
CA VAL A 179 9.75 -14.67 3.68
C VAL A 179 9.31 -13.25 3.40
N VAL A 180 9.88 -12.64 2.36
CA VAL A 180 9.52 -11.29 1.93
C VAL A 180 8.71 -11.38 0.64
N PHE A 181 7.63 -10.62 0.59
CA PHE A 181 6.77 -10.48 -0.58
C PHE A 181 6.73 -9.04 -1.05
N ASP A 182 6.95 -8.82 -2.34
CA ASP A 182 6.63 -7.55 -2.98
C ASP A 182 5.12 -7.46 -3.22
N CYS A 183 4.53 -6.32 -2.88
CA CYS A 183 3.11 -6.08 -3.06
C CYS A 183 2.82 -5.44 -4.42
N ILE A 184 1.82 -5.98 -5.12
CA ILE A 184 1.25 -5.43 -6.36
C ILE A 184 0.01 -4.61 -5.97
N LEU A 185 0.17 -3.66 -5.06
CA LEU A 185 -0.88 -2.82 -4.50
C LEU A 185 -0.50 -1.35 -4.72
N ASN A 186 -1.49 -0.47 -4.70
CA ASN A 186 -1.27 0.93 -5.08
C ASN A 186 -1.12 1.86 -3.87
N THR A 187 -1.54 1.43 -2.68
CA THR A 187 -1.54 2.29 -1.50
C THR A 187 -0.98 1.59 -0.26
N SER A 188 -0.43 2.37 0.65
CA SER A 188 0.02 1.90 1.95
C SER A 188 -1.11 1.31 2.79
N TYR A 189 -2.33 1.82 2.66
CA TYR A 189 -3.50 1.27 3.34
C TYR A 189 -3.77 -0.18 2.92
N GLU A 190 -3.74 -0.49 1.62
CA GLU A 190 -3.94 -1.85 1.11
C GLU A 190 -2.86 -2.81 1.61
N VAL A 191 -1.59 -2.36 1.69
CA VAL A 191 -0.48 -3.16 2.25
C VAL A 191 -0.71 -3.46 3.72
N LEU A 192 -1.15 -2.47 4.52
CA LEU A 192 -1.50 -2.66 5.93
C LEU A 192 -2.62 -3.68 6.12
N GLN A 193 -3.69 -3.57 5.32
CA GLN A 193 -4.83 -4.51 5.38
C GLN A 193 -4.42 -5.93 5.01
N LEU A 194 -3.61 -6.09 3.97
CA LEU A 194 -3.13 -7.40 3.54
C LEU A 194 -2.16 -8.02 4.58
N ALA A 195 -1.28 -7.22 5.19
CA ALA A 195 -0.41 -7.69 6.26
C ALA A 195 -1.22 -8.18 7.46
N GLU A 196 -2.28 -7.46 7.84
CA GLU A 196 -3.19 -7.87 8.91
C GLU A 196 -3.91 -9.18 8.58
N GLU A 197 -4.45 -9.32 7.36
CA GLU A 197 -5.11 -10.56 6.92
C GLU A 197 -4.15 -11.76 6.95
N ILE A 198 -2.90 -11.57 6.52
CA ILE A 198 -1.87 -12.62 6.57
C ILE A 198 -1.50 -12.95 8.02
N ASN A 199 -1.38 -11.95 8.89
CA ASN A 199 -1.04 -12.14 10.30
C ASN A 199 -2.07 -12.98 11.07
N GLN A 200 -3.34 -12.95 10.67
CA GLN A 200 -4.42 -13.72 11.29
C GLN A 200 -4.44 -15.21 10.88
N ARG A 201 -3.53 -15.67 10.04
CA ARG A 201 -3.50 -17.06 9.59
C ARG A 201 -2.87 -17.99 10.63
N ASP A 202 -3.41 -19.20 10.74
CA ASP A 202 -2.93 -20.21 11.69
C ASP A 202 -1.52 -20.74 11.39
N ASP A 203 -1.05 -20.63 10.14
CA ASP A 203 0.28 -21.08 9.70
C ASP A 203 1.37 -19.99 9.79
N VAL A 204 0.99 -18.76 10.14
CA VAL A 204 1.88 -17.59 10.29
C VAL A 204 2.19 -17.37 11.76
N GLU A 205 3.46 -17.07 12.08
CA GLU A 205 3.87 -16.62 13.40
C GLU A 205 3.60 -15.11 13.55
N TRP A 206 4.03 -14.34 12.54
CA TRP A 206 3.69 -12.92 12.38
C TRP A 206 3.86 -12.47 10.93
N ALA A 207 3.16 -11.40 10.57
CA ALA A 207 3.31 -10.68 9.32
C ALA A 207 3.22 -9.18 9.57
N GLU A 208 4.14 -8.43 8.98
CA GLU A 208 4.20 -6.97 9.12
C GLU A 208 4.56 -6.30 7.80
N PRO A 209 4.10 -5.06 7.56
CA PRO A 209 4.56 -4.28 6.43
C PRO A 209 6.03 -3.89 6.62
N ASN A 210 6.81 -3.89 5.55
CA ASN A 210 8.14 -3.29 5.60
C ASN A 210 8.01 -1.77 5.67
N MET A 211 8.79 -1.16 6.54
CA MET A 211 8.68 0.28 6.84
C MET A 211 10.00 1.00 6.60
N TRP A 212 9.89 2.19 6.03
CA TRP A 212 11.00 3.11 5.95
C TRP A 212 10.84 4.20 7.01
N ILE A 213 11.80 4.25 7.93
CA ILE A 213 11.91 5.28 8.96
C ILE A 213 13.16 6.08 8.64
N PRO A 214 13.08 7.37 8.33
CA PRO A 214 14.28 8.16 8.12
C PRO A 214 15.08 8.23 9.43
N PHE A 215 16.29 7.69 9.40
CA PHE A 215 17.22 7.85 10.50
C PHE A 215 17.76 9.28 10.49
N HIS A 216 17.31 10.11 11.41
CA HIS A 216 18.05 11.32 11.73
C HIS A 216 19.30 10.89 12.49
N THR A 217 20.46 11.04 11.86
CA THR A 217 21.72 10.98 12.57
C THR A 217 21.75 12.19 13.53
N TYR A 218 21.36 11.95 14.78
CA TYR A 218 21.63 12.89 15.83
C TYR A 218 23.16 13.04 15.95
N SER A 219 23.72 14.05 15.33
CA SER A 219 25.04 14.53 15.74
C SER A 219 24.86 15.06 17.17
N ARG A 220 25.19 14.22 18.14
CA ARG A 220 25.39 14.69 19.51
C ARG A 220 26.52 15.71 19.47
N THR A 221 26.23 16.97 19.29
CA THR A 221 27.07 18.05 19.74
C THR A 221 27.18 17.94 21.26
N ARG A 222 28.24 17.27 21.72
CA ARG A 222 28.65 17.37 23.12
C ARG A 222 29.00 18.83 23.39
N HIS A 223 28.17 19.52 24.14
CA HIS A 223 28.55 20.73 24.86
C HIS A 223 29.21 20.37 26.17
#